data_ca8c4c99abba22cf0c220d785749c21c
#
_entry.id   ca8c4c99abba22cf0c220d785749c21c
#
_cell.length_a   1.000
_cell.length_b   1.000
_cell.length_c   1.000
_cell.angle_alpha   90.00
_cell.angle_beta   90.00
_cell.angle_gamma   90.00
#
_symmetry.space_group_name_H-M   'P 1'
#
loop_
_entity.id
_entity.type
_entity.pdbx_description
1 polymer ?
#
loop_
_entity_poly.entity_id
_entity_poly.type
_entity_poly.pdbx_seq_one_letter_code
_entity_poly.pdbx_strand_id
1 'polypeptide(L)'
;DFFGTGMGRPVPYHSALQSVQEGRGFNSWIPMPFRQHLRIELVNDSPRRAELYYQDDLALGQVADDEGVLHASLRRENPTTLRHDFVIADGFTGPGRFLGCNVGVRVLPEPVWFSWYGEGEVKMSLDDDGDLPTWCGTGLEDYVGTAWGMGAHQTPLQGVSLVLADPAAKRRQPDMVSFYRWHLPDPVVFQERMTLPFLSFAVREKQTSSPAILSMSATEVFTIPKPDALLP
;
A
#
# COMPACT_ATOMS: atom_id res chain seq x y z
N ASP A 1 -5.40 -3.47 6.83
CA ASP A 1 -5.20 -2.41 5.82
C ASP A 1 -5.45 -2.87 4.37
N PHE A 2 -5.68 -4.19 4.13
CA PHE A 2 -5.97 -4.73 2.79
C PHE A 2 -7.09 -3.96 2.07
N PHE A 3 -8.16 -3.62 2.77
CA PHE A 3 -9.31 -2.90 2.19
C PHE A 3 -9.14 -1.37 2.13
N GLY A 4 -7.93 -0.87 2.04
CA GLY A 4 -7.66 0.56 1.89
C GLY A 4 -7.94 1.42 3.12
N THR A 5 -8.02 0.81 4.28
CA THR A 5 -8.38 1.49 5.53
C THR A 5 -7.19 2.04 6.30
N GLY A 6 -6.04 2.09 5.74
CA GLY A 6 -4.76 2.50 6.30
C GLY A 6 -4.67 2.88 7.78
N MET A 7 -3.60 2.53 8.45
CA MET A 7 -3.38 2.81 9.87
C MET A 7 -4.44 2.22 10.81
N GLY A 8 -5.15 1.14 10.40
CA GLY A 8 -6.15 0.46 11.21
C GLY A 8 -7.44 1.26 11.48
N ARG A 9 -7.71 2.30 10.70
CA ARG A 9 -8.95 3.08 10.78
C ARG A 9 -9.83 2.81 9.58
N PRO A 10 -10.96 2.12 9.72
CA PRO A 10 -11.91 1.95 8.63
C PRO A 10 -12.52 3.31 8.29
N VAL A 11 -12.48 3.65 7.02
CA VAL A 11 -13.10 4.86 6.45
C VAL A 11 -13.87 4.49 5.20
N PRO A 12 -14.98 5.16 4.91
CA PRO A 12 -15.66 4.97 3.63
C PRO A 12 -14.72 5.36 2.47
N TYR A 13 -14.53 4.42 1.55
CA TYR A 13 -13.78 4.69 0.34
C TYR A 13 -14.20 3.72 -0.77
N HIS A 14 -13.90 4.07 -2.02
CA HIS A 14 -14.10 3.19 -3.16
C HIS A 14 -13.00 3.36 -4.21
N SER A 15 -12.69 2.26 -4.85
CA SER A 15 -11.76 2.19 -5.96
C SER A 15 -12.23 1.14 -6.97
N ALA A 16 -11.46 0.92 -8.03
CA ALA A 16 -11.77 -0.12 -9.02
C ALA A 16 -11.65 -1.54 -8.45
N LEU A 17 -10.84 -1.75 -7.42
CA LEU A 17 -10.55 -3.08 -6.88
C LEU A 17 -11.17 -3.34 -5.50
N GLN A 18 -11.42 -2.30 -4.74
CA GLN A 18 -11.87 -2.43 -3.36
C GLN A 18 -12.76 -1.27 -2.95
N SER A 19 -13.62 -1.53 -1.98
CA SER A 19 -14.33 -0.46 -1.30
C SER A 19 -14.64 -0.78 0.16
N VAL A 20 -14.86 0.28 0.94
CA VAL A 20 -15.39 0.20 2.30
C VAL A 20 -16.62 1.08 2.39
N GLN A 21 -17.77 0.49 2.67
CA GLN A 21 -19.04 1.20 2.78
C GLN A 21 -19.36 1.46 4.25
N GLU A 22 -19.67 2.70 4.58
CA GLU A 22 -20.01 3.14 5.94
C GLU A 22 -18.97 2.74 7.03
N GLY A 23 -17.72 2.46 6.65
CA GLY A 23 -16.69 1.96 7.55
C GLY A 23 -16.94 0.55 8.11
N ARG A 24 -17.87 -0.23 7.53
CA ARG A 24 -18.29 -1.55 8.02
C ARG A 24 -18.42 -2.62 6.95
N GLY A 25 -18.79 -2.25 5.73
CA GLY A 25 -18.89 -3.17 4.61
C GLY A 25 -17.60 -3.18 3.81
N PHE A 26 -16.83 -4.24 3.88
CA PHE A 26 -15.54 -4.38 3.20
C PHE A 26 -15.70 -5.23 1.96
N ASN A 27 -15.33 -4.70 0.81
CA ASN A 27 -15.52 -5.37 -0.47
C ASN A 27 -14.19 -5.43 -1.23
N SER A 28 -13.95 -6.56 -1.90
CA SER A 28 -12.83 -6.74 -2.82
C SER A 28 -13.33 -7.42 -4.09
N TRP A 29 -12.99 -6.86 -5.23
CA TRP A 29 -13.27 -7.42 -6.56
C TRP A 29 -12.00 -7.95 -7.23
N ILE A 30 -10.92 -8.08 -6.45
CA ILE A 30 -9.66 -8.62 -6.97
C ILE A 30 -9.87 -10.12 -7.21
N PRO A 31 -9.69 -10.59 -8.43
CA PRO A 31 -9.76 -12.03 -8.71
C PRO A 31 -8.71 -12.80 -7.92
N MET A 32 -9.10 -13.94 -7.35
CA MET A 32 -8.23 -14.83 -6.59
C MET A 32 -8.25 -16.23 -7.22
N PRO A 33 -7.58 -16.44 -8.36
CA PRO A 33 -7.57 -17.74 -9.03
C PRO A 33 -7.00 -18.83 -8.13
N PHE A 34 -7.62 -20.01 -8.16
CA PHE A 34 -7.13 -21.19 -7.46
C PHE A 34 -7.35 -22.44 -8.32
N ARG A 35 -6.44 -23.43 -8.24
CA ARG A 35 -6.46 -24.59 -9.13
C ARG A 35 -7.16 -25.83 -8.55
N GLN A 36 -7.04 -26.05 -7.26
CA GLN A 36 -7.59 -27.25 -6.62
C GLN A 36 -8.60 -26.92 -5.54
N HIS A 37 -8.21 -26.13 -4.57
CA HIS A 37 -9.08 -25.69 -3.47
C HIS A 37 -8.70 -24.31 -2.98
N LEU A 38 -9.70 -23.62 -2.42
CA LEU A 38 -9.55 -22.33 -1.76
C LEU A 38 -9.92 -22.50 -0.30
N ARG A 39 -9.14 -21.92 0.59
CA ARG A 39 -9.45 -21.81 2.01
C ARG A 39 -9.36 -20.36 2.43
N ILE A 40 -10.44 -19.83 2.97
CA ILE A 40 -10.50 -18.48 3.51
C ILE A 40 -10.56 -18.60 5.03
N GLU A 41 -9.65 -17.92 5.71
CA GLU A 41 -9.60 -17.88 7.16
C GLU A 41 -9.70 -16.45 7.64
N LEU A 42 -10.48 -16.25 8.69
CA LEU A 42 -10.53 -15.01 9.43
C LEU A 42 -10.10 -15.26 10.86
N VAL A 43 -9.11 -14.50 11.30
CA VAL A 43 -8.60 -14.57 12.68
C VAL A 43 -9.02 -13.31 13.42
N ASN A 44 -9.62 -13.47 14.60
CA ASN A 44 -9.95 -12.37 15.48
C ASN A 44 -8.96 -12.31 16.64
N ASP A 45 -7.96 -11.46 16.51
CA ASP A 45 -6.92 -11.24 17.54
C ASP A 45 -7.38 -10.34 18.68
N SER A 46 -8.61 -9.84 18.64
CA SER A 46 -9.14 -9.02 19.73
C SER A 46 -9.69 -9.87 20.86
N PRO A 47 -9.69 -9.39 22.11
CA PRO A 47 -10.31 -10.08 23.24
C PRO A 47 -11.85 -10.06 23.20
N ARG A 48 -12.45 -9.43 22.20
CA ARG A 48 -13.90 -9.28 22.10
C ARG A 48 -14.44 -10.22 21.03
N ARG A 49 -15.64 -10.76 21.24
CA ARG A 49 -16.38 -11.47 20.21
C ARG A 49 -16.66 -10.52 19.04
N ALA A 50 -16.38 -10.97 17.83
CA ALA A 50 -16.80 -10.33 16.60
C ALA A 50 -17.87 -11.17 15.90
N GLU A 51 -18.84 -10.50 15.29
CA GLU A 51 -19.81 -11.12 14.39
C GLU A 51 -19.44 -10.69 12.97
N LEU A 52 -19.33 -11.67 12.10
CA LEU A 52 -18.96 -11.48 10.70
C LEU A 52 -20.05 -12.08 9.82
N TYR A 53 -20.47 -11.29 8.84
CA TYR A 53 -21.27 -11.76 7.71
C TYR A 53 -20.42 -11.64 6.46
N TYR A 54 -20.36 -12.69 5.66
CA TYR A 54 -19.53 -12.70 4.46
C TYR A 54 -20.26 -13.35 3.28
N GLN A 55 -19.84 -12.99 2.11
CA GLN A 55 -20.25 -13.59 0.85
C GLN A 55 -19.03 -13.68 -0.05
N ASP A 56 -18.84 -14.84 -0.67
CA ASP A 56 -17.80 -15.08 -1.67
C ASP A 56 -18.48 -15.56 -2.94
N ASP A 57 -18.17 -14.92 -4.06
CA ASP A 57 -18.67 -15.32 -5.36
C ASP A 57 -17.63 -16.21 -6.05
N LEU A 58 -18.02 -17.43 -6.37
CA LEU A 58 -17.15 -18.44 -6.97
C LEU A 58 -17.55 -18.73 -8.41
N ALA A 59 -16.58 -18.65 -9.31
CA ALA A 59 -16.72 -19.14 -10.69
C ALA A 59 -15.92 -20.44 -10.83
N LEU A 60 -16.61 -21.57 -11.01
CA LEU A 60 -15.96 -22.84 -11.23
C LEU A 60 -15.61 -22.98 -12.71
N GLY A 61 -14.35 -23.32 -13.00
CA GLY A 61 -13.86 -23.45 -14.37
C GLY A 61 -12.40 -23.88 -14.40
N GLN A 62 -11.84 -23.92 -15.60
CA GLN A 62 -10.42 -24.14 -15.75
C GLN A 62 -9.69 -22.81 -15.60
N VAL A 63 -8.65 -22.81 -14.76
CA VAL A 63 -7.72 -21.70 -14.61
C VAL A 63 -6.61 -21.89 -15.65
N ALA A 64 -6.30 -20.83 -16.42
CA ALA A 64 -5.24 -20.89 -17.40
C ALA A 64 -3.88 -21.18 -16.75
N ASP A 65 -2.97 -21.82 -17.47
CA ASP A 65 -1.67 -22.20 -16.92
C ASP A 65 -0.81 -20.99 -16.54
N ASP A 66 -0.96 -19.90 -17.26
CA ASP A 66 -0.30 -18.62 -17.02
C ASP A 66 -1.06 -17.67 -16.09
N GLU A 67 -2.21 -18.08 -15.57
CA GLU A 67 -2.98 -17.27 -14.61
C GLU A 67 -2.23 -17.12 -13.29
N GLY A 68 -2.04 -15.89 -12.86
CA GLY A 68 -1.32 -15.55 -11.63
C GLY A 68 -2.16 -15.78 -10.38
N VAL A 69 -1.51 -16.19 -9.30
CA VAL A 69 -2.12 -16.29 -7.96
C VAL A 69 -1.96 -14.95 -7.25
N LEU A 70 -3.02 -14.53 -6.56
CA LEU A 70 -3.00 -13.30 -5.78
C LEU A 70 -2.11 -13.45 -4.54
N HIS A 71 -1.22 -12.49 -4.36
CA HIS A 71 -0.43 -12.31 -3.15
C HIS A 71 -0.72 -10.93 -2.57
N ALA A 72 -0.79 -10.83 -1.27
CA ALA A 72 -0.86 -9.59 -0.54
C ALA A 72 -0.02 -9.70 0.72
N SER A 73 0.69 -8.65 1.08
CA SER A 73 1.41 -8.59 2.34
C SER A 73 1.22 -7.25 3.04
N LEU A 74 1.52 -7.21 4.31
CA LEU A 74 1.46 -6.01 5.15
C LEU A 74 2.82 -5.74 5.75
N ARG A 75 3.29 -4.51 5.59
CA ARG A 75 4.51 -4.01 6.23
C ARG A 75 4.20 -2.81 7.11
N ARG A 76 4.92 -2.70 8.21
CA ARG A 76 4.75 -1.58 9.13
C ARG A 76 6.06 -1.26 9.84
N GLU A 77 6.36 0.02 9.92
CA GLU A 77 7.40 0.58 10.79
C GLU A 77 6.81 1.65 11.69
N ASN A 78 7.17 1.63 12.96
CA ASN A 78 6.68 2.59 13.96
C ASN A 78 7.70 2.77 15.10
N PRO A 79 8.56 3.80 15.08
CA PRO A 79 8.77 4.74 13.99
C PRO A 79 9.53 4.14 12.80
N THR A 80 9.52 4.86 11.68
CA THR A 80 10.44 4.57 10.56
C THR A 80 11.89 4.86 10.97
N THR A 81 12.82 4.13 10.36
CA THR A 81 14.25 4.33 10.60
C THR A 81 14.75 5.50 9.75
N LEU A 82 15.32 6.50 10.39
CA LEU A 82 15.85 7.67 9.69
C LEU A 82 16.94 7.29 8.68
N ARG A 83 16.85 7.85 7.46
CA ARG A 83 17.77 7.60 6.33
C ARG A 83 17.78 6.15 5.84
N HIS A 84 16.76 5.39 6.17
CA HIS A 84 16.50 4.08 5.59
C HIS A 84 15.16 4.11 4.88
N ASP A 85 15.11 3.51 3.72
CA ASP A 85 13.87 3.40 2.97
C ASP A 85 12.90 2.46 3.70
N PHE A 86 11.64 2.87 3.78
CA PHE A 86 10.57 1.97 4.17
C PHE A 86 10.26 1.04 2.99
N VAL A 87 10.58 -0.22 3.13
CA VAL A 87 10.37 -1.19 2.05
C VAL A 87 8.93 -1.70 2.10
N ILE A 88 8.13 -1.36 1.10
CA ILE A 88 6.76 -1.85 0.96
C ILE A 88 6.78 -3.31 0.51
N ALA A 89 7.51 -3.61 -0.55
CA ALA A 89 7.55 -4.93 -1.15
C ALA A 89 8.98 -5.38 -1.33
N ASP A 90 9.28 -6.58 -0.88
CA ASP A 90 10.58 -7.23 -1.06
C ASP A 90 10.41 -8.75 -1.01
N GLY A 91 11.28 -9.46 -1.73
CA GLY A 91 11.32 -10.92 -1.73
C GLY A 91 10.28 -11.58 -2.63
N PHE A 92 9.59 -10.82 -3.47
CA PHE A 92 8.75 -11.40 -4.51
C PHE A 92 9.60 -11.84 -5.70
N THR A 93 9.49 -13.11 -6.01
CA THR A 93 10.17 -13.71 -7.16
C THR A 93 9.12 -14.14 -8.17
N GLY A 94 9.39 -13.87 -9.44
CA GLY A 94 8.37 -13.98 -10.47
C GLY A 94 8.73 -14.88 -11.62
N PRO A 95 8.02 -14.77 -12.74
CA PRO A 95 7.37 -13.56 -13.24
C PRO A 95 6.14 -13.13 -12.46
N GLY A 96 5.86 -11.84 -12.45
CA GLY A 96 4.75 -11.30 -11.69
C GLY A 96 4.30 -9.91 -12.13
N ARG A 97 3.18 -9.49 -11.55
CA ARG A 97 2.58 -8.20 -11.81
C ARG A 97 2.19 -7.53 -10.50
N PHE A 98 2.74 -6.37 -10.23
CA PHE A 98 2.30 -5.54 -9.12
C PHE A 98 0.99 -4.82 -9.49
N LEU A 99 -0.03 -5.01 -8.69
CA LEU A 99 -1.35 -4.42 -8.90
C LEU A 99 -1.52 -3.10 -8.17
N GLY A 100 -0.78 -2.87 -7.11
CA GLY A 100 -0.87 -1.65 -6.35
C GLY A 100 -0.71 -1.80 -4.86
N CYS A 101 -0.90 -0.71 -4.15
CA CYS A 101 -0.80 -0.70 -2.69
C CYS A 101 -1.72 0.33 -2.03
N ASN A 102 -1.98 0.07 -0.74
CA ASN A 102 -2.52 1.04 0.21
C ASN A 102 -1.41 1.43 1.19
N VAL A 103 -1.25 2.70 1.43
CA VAL A 103 -0.21 3.23 2.32
C VAL A 103 -0.82 4.16 3.35
N GLY A 104 -0.46 3.99 4.61
CA GLY A 104 -0.76 4.90 5.69
C GLY A 104 0.49 5.59 6.22
N VAL A 105 0.44 6.89 6.39
CA VAL A 105 1.52 7.68 6.97
C VAL A 105 0.97 8.43 8.17
N ARG A 106 1.66 8.33 9.30
CA ARG A 106 1.38 9.09 10.50
C ARG A 106 2.61 9.87 10.92
N VAL A 107 2.44 11.16 11.12
CA VAL A 107 3.46 12.02 11.70
C VAL A 107 3.42 11.86 13.21
N LEU A 108 4.51 11.42 13.81
CA LEU A 108 4.60 11.29 15.26
C LEU A 108 4.83 12.66 15.91
N PRO A 109 4.31 12.88 17.14
CA PRO A 109 4.35 14.17 17.80
C PRO A 109 5.78 14.48 18.30
N GLU A 110 6.59 15.03 17.44
CA GLU A 110 7.82 15.73 17.80
C GLU A 110 7.66 17.22 17.49
N PRO A 111 8.44 18.12 18.12
CA PRO A 111 8.25 19.55 17.99
C PRO A 111 8.67 20.09 16.60
N VAL A 112 8.39 19.35 15.57
CA VAL A 112 8.68 19.76 14.20
C VAL A 112 7.45 20.44 13.62
N TRP A 113 7.48 21.74 13.58
CA TRP A 113 6.42 22.56 13.01
C TRP A 113 6.29 22.47 11.48
N PHE A 114 7.24 21.81 10.82
CA PHE A 114 7.19 21.51 9.40
C PHE A 114 7.50 20.03 9.17
N SER A 115 6.45 19.25 8.93
CA SER A 115 6.56 17.82 8.65
C SER A 115 5.84 17.52 7.34
N TRP A 116 6.48 17.81 6.23
CA TRP A 116 6.03 17.39 4.91
C TRP A 116 6.64 16.05 4.57
N TYR A 117 5.79 15.07 4.33
CA TYR A 117 6.16 13.70 3.97
C TYR A 117 6.02 13.41 2.46
N GLY A 118 5.50 14.35 1.68
CA GLY A 118 5.27 14.18 0.25
C GLY A 118 6.55 14.10 -0.58
N GLU A 119 7.66 14.64 -0.12
CA GLU A 119 8.95 14.53 -0.81
C GLU A 119 9.50 13.09 -0.85
N GLY A 120 8.76 12.10 -0.30
CA GLY A 120 9.03 10.68 -0.33
C GLY A 120 8.96 10.10 -1.72
N GLU A 121 10.08 9.62 -2.22
CA GLU A 121 10.12 8.98 -3.53
C GLU A 121 9.62 7.54 -3.44
N VAL A 122 8.76 7.15 -4.37
CA VAL A 122 8.49 5.76 -4.66
C VAL A 122 9.51 5.29 -5.67
N LYS A 123 10.19 4.20 -5.39
CA LYS A 123 11.15 3.57 -6.29
C LYS A 123 10.69 2.15 -6.59
N MET A 124 10.92 1.68 -7.79
CA MET A 124 10.65 0.30 -8.19
C MET A 124 11.88 -0.25 -8.89
N SER A 125 12.53 -1.18 -8.24
CA SER A 125 13.63 -1.93 -8.83
C SER A 125 13.09 -3.27 -9.33
N LEU A 126 13.30 -3.54 -10.59
CA LEU A 126 12.80 -4.72 -11.28
C LEU A 126 13.97 -5.53 -11.83
N ASP A 127 13.88 -6.84 -11.67
CA ASP A 127 14.76 -7.82 -12.28
C ASP A 127 16.26 -7.54 -12.00
N ASP A 128 17.04 -7.26 -13.02
CA ASP A 128 18.47 -7.02 -12.92
C ASP A 128 18.84 -5.55 -12.73
N ASP A 129 17.94 -4.72 -12.25
CA ASP A 129 18.27 -3.34 -11.92
C ASP A 129 19.49 -3.28 -11.00
N GLY A 130 20.44 -2.43 -11.38
CA GLY A 130 21.62 -2.13 -10.58
C GLY A 130 21.33 -1.08 -9.51
N ASP A 131 22.20 -0.09 -9.41
CA ASP A 131 22.09 0.98 -8.41
C ASP A 131 20.92 1.95 -8.67
N LEU A 132 20.37 1.97 -9.88
CA LEU A 132 19.25 2.84 -10.25
C LEU A 132 17.99 2.00 -10.47
N PRO A 133 16.86 2.42 -9.88
CA PRO A 133 15.60 1.72 -10.06
C PRO A 133 15.04 1.94 -11.47
N THR A 134 14.29 0.97 -11.99
CA THR A 134 13.55 1.11 -13.26
C THR A 134 12.60 2.31 -13.22
N TRP A 135 11.96 2.53 -12.08
CA TRP A 135 11.03 3.64 -11.90
C TRP A 135 11.35 4.39 -10.61
N CYS A 136 11.39 5.72 -10.70
CA CYS A 136 11.59 6.59 -9.56
C CYS A 136 10.67 7.80 -9.68
N GLY A 137 9.82 8.01 -8.69
CA GLY A 137 8.99 9.21 -8.58
C GLY A 137 9.75 10.37 -7.94
N THR A 138 9.09 11.51 -7.84
CA THR A 138 9.63 12.73 -7.22
C THR A 138 8.98 13.03 -5.88
N GLY A 139 7.84 12.40 -5.58
CA GLY A 139 7.12 12.58 -4.32
C GLY A 139 6.00 11.55 -4.13
N LEU A 140 5.53 11.39 -2.89
CA LEU A 140 4.37 10.55 -2.58
C LEU A 140 3.09 11.15 -3.14
N GLU A 141 2.97 12.47 -3.15
CA GLU A 141 1.83 13.15 -3.75
C GLU A 141 1.76 12.93 -5.26
N ASP A 142 2.89 12.92 -5.95
CA ASP A 142 2.97 12.62 -7.38
C ASP A 142 2.52 11.18 -7.65
N TYR A 143 2.93 10.25 -6.78
CA TYR A 143 2.54 8.85 -6.91
C TYR A 143 1.02 8.65 -6.86
N VAL A 144 0.30 9.43 -6.07
CA VAL A 144 -1.17 9.38 -6.00
C VAL A 144 -1.86 10.39 -6.90
N GLY A 145 -1.10 11.10 -7.76
CA GLY A 145 -1.63 12.01 -8.77
C GLY A 145 -2.12 13.34 -8.20
N THR A 146 -1.52 13.81 -7.12
CA THR A 146 -1.73 15.16 -6.58
C THR A 146 -0.48 16.04 -6.79
N ALA A 147 -0.49 17.27 -6.29
CA ALA A 147 0.64 18.17 -6.35
C ALA A 147 0.66 19.09 -5.13
N TRP A 148 1.83 19.23 -4.50
CA TRP A 148 2.07 20.07 -3.32
C TRP A 148 1.14 19.83 -2.14
N GLY A 149 0.49 18.65 -2.08
CA GLY A 149 -0.41 18.28 -1.00
C GLY A 149 -1.09 16.95 -1.25
N MET A 150 -1.71 16.41 -0.22
CA MET A 150 -2.44 15.15 -0.27
C MET A 150 -3.83 15.36 0.36
N GLY A 151 -4.67 16.12 -0.33
CA GLY A 151 -6.06 16.34 0.06
C GLY A 151 -6.93 15.10 -0.19
N ALA A 152 -8.01 14.95 0.58
CA ALA A 152 -8.93 13.83 0.43
C ALA A 152 -9.58 13.81 -0.96
N HIS A 153 -9.41 12.73 -1.69
CA HIS A 153 -10.06 12.49 -2.97
C HIS A 153 -10.09 10.99 -3.26
N GLN A 154 -10.96 10.59 -4.17
CA GLN A 154 -11.12 9.20 -4.55
C GLN A 154 -11.40 9.11 -6.05
N THR A 155 -10.62 8.28 -6.71
CA THR A 155 -10.81 7.89 -8.11
C THR A 155 -10.77 6.37 -8.23
N PRO A 156 -11.16 5.77 -9.34
CA PRO A 156 -11.06 4.32 -9.50
C PRO A 156 -9.66 3.75 -9.28
N LEU A 157 -8.60 4.50 -9.61
CA LEU A 157 -7.24 3.97 -9.66
C LEU A 157 -6.33 4.52 -8.56
N GLN A 158 -6.61 5.69 -8.02
CA GLN A 158 -5.78 6.34 -7.01
C GLN A 158 -6.60 7.29 -6.15
N GLY A 159 -6.10 7.57 -4.97
CA GLY A 159 -6.73 8.54 -4.11
C GLY A 159 -6.17 8.59 -2.70
N VAL A 160 -6.64 9.56 -1.96
CA VAL A 160 -6.33 9.76 -0.54
C VAL A 160 -7.62 9.50 0.24
N SER A 161 -7.72 8.32 0.84
CA SER A 161 -8.93 7.83 1.50
C SER A 161 -9.13 8.39 2.91
N LEU A 162 -8.03 8.78 3.57
CA LEU A 162 -8.07 9.32 4.93
C LEU A 162 -7.15 10.53 5.04
N VAL A 163 -7.68 11.60 5.59
CA VAL A 163 -6.91 12.79 5.96
C VAL A 163 -7.35 13.21 7.35
N LEU A 164 -6.46 13.16 8.31
CA LEU A 164 -6.70 13.64 9.67
C LEU A 164 -5.67 14.70 10.03
N ALA A 165 -6.13 15.86 10.46
CA ALA A 165 -5.32 16.92 11.00
C ALA A 165 -5.80 17.21 12.42
N ASP A 166 -4.87 17.42 13.34
CA ASP A 166 -5.18 17.97 14.64
C ASP A 166 -5.29 19.51 14.51
N PRO A 167 -6.49 20.10 14.70
CA PRO A 167 -6.65 21.55 14.60
C PRO A 167 -5.80 22.32 15.62
N ALA A 168 -5.41 21.70 16.73
CA ALA A 168 -4.56 22.28 17.74
C ALA A 168 -3.06 22.20 17.37
N ALA A 169 -2.70 21.28 16.48
CA ALA A 169 -1.34 21.17 15.99
C ALA A 169 -1.09 22.29 15.00
N LYS A 170 -0.14 23.16 15.27
CA LYS A 170 0.27 24.24 14.34
C LYS A 170 1.08 23.70 13.16
N ARG A 171 0.64 22.60 12.59
CA ARG A 171 1.27 21.93 11.44
C ARG A 171 0.59 22.34 10.14
N ARG A 172 1.37 22.44 9.08
CA ARG A 172 0.84 22.71 7.73
C ARG A 172 0.19 21.47 7.10
N GLN A 173 0.64 20.28 7.50
CA GLN A 173 0.25 19.02 6.90
C GLN A 173 -0.57 18.17 7.87
N PRO A 174 -1.45 17.30 7.37
CA PRO A 174 -2.21 16.39 8.19
C PRO A 174 -1.32 15.48 9.06
N ASP A 175 -1.80 15.16 10.26
CA ASP A 175 -1.09 14.25 11.17
C ASP A 175 -1.14 12.80 10.70
N MET A 176 -2.15 12.46 9.92
CA MET A 176 -2.34 11.11 9.39
C MET A 176 -2.99 11.19 8.01
N VAL A 177 -2.44 10.43 7.10
CA VAL A 177 -2.96 10.27 5.74
C VAL A 177 -2.96 8.80 5.36
N SER A 178 -3.95 8.36 4.60
CA SER A 178 -3.95 7.09 3.92
C SER A 178 -4.26 7.30 2.45
N PHE A 179 -3.52 6.64 1.59
CA PHE A 179 -3.66 6.75 0.15
C PHE A 179 -3.52 5.37 -0.51
N TYR A 180 -3.99 5.29 -1.75
CA TYR A 180 -3.90 4.08 -2.56
C TYR A 180 -3.59 4.40 -4.01
N ARG A 181 -2.95 3.44 -4.68
CA ARG A 181 -2.80 3.43 -6.14
C ARG A 181 -2.89 2.01 -6.66
N TRP A 182 -3.67 1.86 -7.76
CA TRP A 182 -3.85 0.62 -8.50
C TRP A 182 -3.30 0.76 -9.91
N HIS A 183 -2.32 -0.06 -10.24
CA HIS A 183 -1.67 -0.13 -11.54
C HIS A 183 -2.41 -1.08 -12.49
N LEU A 184 -3.67 -0.75 -12.83
CA LEU A 184 -4.46 -1.55 -13.74
C LEU A 184 -4.20 -1.21 -15.20
N PRO A 185 -4.21 0.09 -15.62
CA PRO A 185 -3.90 0.47 -16.99
C PRO A 185 -2.41 0.60 -17.26
N ASP A 186 -1.59 0.77 -16.24
CA ASP A 186 -0.15 0.95 -16.28
C ASP A 186 0.57 -0.15 -15.47
N PRO A 187 0.44 -1.43 -15.85
CA PRO A 187 0.94 -2.54 -15.06
C PRO A 187 2.45 -2.50 -14.87
N VAL A 188 2.88 -2.73 -13.65
CA VAL A 188 4.30 -2.93 -13.34
C VAL A 188 4.58 -4.44 -13.38
N VAL A 189 5.31 -4.88 -14.39
CA VAL A 189 5.58 -6.28 -14.66
C VAL A 189 7.06 -6.57 -14.41
N PHE A 190 7.36 -7.65 -13.73
CA PHE A 190 8.71 -8.13 -13.49
C PHE A 190 8.83 -9.61 -13.93
N GLN A 191 10.03 -10.02 -14.34
CA GLN A 191 10.29 -11.38 -14.80
C GLN A 191 10.92 -12.26 -13.72
N GLU A 192 11.78 -11.70 -12.90
CA GLU A 192 12.53 -12.45 -11.89
C GLU A 192 12.20 -11.97 -10.49
N ARG A 193 12.22 -10.67 -10.25
CA ARG A 193 12.01 -10.09 -8.92
C ARG A 193 11.56 -8.64 -8.96
N MET A 194 10.96 -8.22 -7.85
CA MET A 194 10.60 -6.83 -7.63
C MET A 194 10.90 -6.42 -6.20
N THR A 195 11.46 -5.23 -6.05
CA THR A 195 11.60 -4.54 -4.78
C THR A 195 11.00 -3.14 -4.88
N LEU A 196 10.19 -2.77 -3.91
CA LEU A 196 9.48 -1.51 -3.87
C LEU A 196 9.82 -0.76 -2.56
N PRO A 197 10.92 -0.02 -2.53
CA PRO A 197 11.21 0.87 -1.44
C PRO A 197 10.46 2.20 -1.57
N PHE A 198 10.03 2.72 -0.43
CA PHE A 198 9.64 4.11 -0.28
C PHE A 198 10.74 4.82 0.47
N LEU A 199 11.24 5.88 -0.09
CA LEU A 199 12.18 6.71 0.62
C LEU A 199 11.52 7.27 1.89
N SER A 200 11.96 6.78 3.02
CA SER A 200 11.55 7.28 4.31
C SER A 200 12.29 8.59 4.60
N PHE A 201 11.56 9.69 4.77
CA PHE A 201 12.03 11.05 4.67
C PHE A 201 12.90 11.57 5.71
N ALA A 202 13.95 12.10 5.22
CA ALA A 202 14.56 13.28 5.81
C ALA A 202 13.96 14.53 5.16
N VAL A 203 13.24 15.35 5.88
CA VAL A 203 13.05 16.73 5.52
C VAL A 203 14.42 17.33 5.22
N ARG A 204 14.53 18.00 4.07
CA ARG A 204 15.71 18.74 3.60
C ARG A 204 16.62 19.18 4.74
N GLU A 205 17.81 18.66 4.79
CA GLU A 205 18.86 18.88 5.82
C GLU A 205 19.21 20.36 6.07
N LYS A 206 18.65 21.29 5.31
CA LYS A 206 19.08 22.71 5.36
C LYS A 206 18.30 23.61 6.31
N GLN A 207 17.21 23.17 6.93
CA GLN A 207 16.38 24.09 7.72
C GLN A 207 15.83 23.61 9.07
N THR A 208 15.99 22.36 9.46
CA THR A 208 15.52 21.91 10.78
C THR A 208 16.50 20.98 11.47
N SER A 209 16.72 21.21 12.73
CA SER A 209 17.62 20.43 13.58
C SER A 209 17.06 19.06 14.00
N SER A 210 15.85 18.72 13.58
CA SER A 210 15.21 17.42 13.90
C SER A 210 14.41 16.93 12.72
N PRO A 211 14.67 15.71 12.23
CA PRO A 211 13.90 15.06 11.18
C PRO A 211 12.50 14.70 11.66
N ALA A 212 11.51 14.71 10.79
CA ALA A 212 10.18 14.21 11.09
C ALA A 212 10.24 12.69 11.33
N ILE A 213 9.66 12.25 12.43
CA ILE A 213 9.50 10.84 12.72
C ILE A 213 8.14 10.41 12.20
N LEU A 214 8.12 9.37 11.37
CA LEU A 214 6.91 8.86 10.74
C LEU A 214 6.60 7.45 11.27
N SER A 215 5.35 7.09 11.22
CA SER A 215 4.91 5.70 11.29
C SER A 215 4.24 5.39 9.96
N MET A 216 4.69 4.33 9.31
CA MET A 216 4.19 3.92 8.01
C MET A 216 3.62 2.51 8.06
N SER A 217 2.59 2.28 7.29
CA SER A 217 1.97 0.98 7.07
C SER A 217 1.59 0.88 5.60
N ALA A 218 1.91 -0.23 4.97
CA ALA A 218 1.56 -0.47 3.59
C ALA A 218 1.04 -1.89 3.40
N THR A 219 0.04 -2.04 2.55
CA THR A 219 -0.43 -3.33 2.03
C THR A 219 -0.30 -3.31 0.54
N GLU A 220 0.52 -4.17 0.00
CA GLU A 220 0.76 -4.37 -1.41
C GLU A 220 -0.03 -5.57 -1.94
N VAL A 221 -0.35 -5.54 -3.22
CA VAL A 221 -1.11 -6.58 -3.90
C VAL A 221 -0.43 -6.95 -5.21
N PHE A 222 -0.22 -8.24 -5.43
CA PHE A 222 0.46 -8.80 -6.59
C PHE A 222 -0.32 -9.96 -7.19
N THR A 223 -0.06 -10.24 -8.47
CA THR A 223 -0.31 -11.56 -9.05
C THR A 223 1.00 -12.15 -9.53
N ILE A 224 1.28 -13.38 -9.15
CA ILE A 224 2.47 -14.12 -9.56
C ILE A 224 1.98 -15.40 -10.24
N PRO A 225 2.31 -15.64 -11.52
CA PRO A 225 2.10 -16.95 -12.13
C PRO A 225 2.81 -18.01 -11.31
N LYS A 226 2.16 -19.13 -11.07
CA LYS A 226 2.77 -20.21 -10.32
C LYS A 226 3.98 -20.73 -11.08
N PRO A 227 5.19 -20.71 -10.54
CA PRO A 227 6.30 -21.45 -11.13
C PRO A 227 5.95 -22.94 -11.09
N ASP A 228 6.13 -23.66 -12.17
CA ASP A 228 5.94 -25.12 -12.25
C ASP A 228 6.86 -25.91 -11.29
N ALA A 229 7.72 -25.23 -10.55
CA ALA A 229 8.81 -25.79 -9.77
C ALA A 229 8.59 -25.85 -8.24
N LEU A 230 7.43 -25.50 -7.70
CA LEU A 230 7.19 -25.52 -6.25
C LEU A 230 6.11 -26.51 -5.83
N LEU A 231 6.06 -27.67 -6.47
CA LEU A 231 5.37 -28.83 -5.91
C LEU A 231 6.39 -29.95 -5.64
N PRO A 232 6.54 -30.40 -4.39
CA PRO A 232 7.03 -31.73 -4.16
C PRO A 232 5.97 -32.74 -4.58
#